data_d28121158cc43ab0b9bd43b25e306494
#
_entry.id   d28121158cc43ab0b9bd43b25e306494
#
_cell.length_a   1.000
_cell.length_b   1.000
_cell.length_c   1.000
_cell.angle_alpha   90.00
_cell.angle_beta   90.00
_cell.angle_gamma   90.00
#
_symmetry.space_group_name_H-M   'P 1'
#
loop_
_entity.id
_entity.type
_entity.pdbx_description
1 polymer ?
#
loop_
_entity_poly.entity_id
_entity_poly.type
_entity_poly.pdbx_seq_one_letter_code
_entity_poly.pdbx_strand_id
1 'polypeptide(L)'
;MMEINNELIIELLAQAKENPRLRQNYDLRTSPGDTSQRMLNALLPETSVPIHRHENTTETVICLCGKLDEVIYDEVVSYEKPSSENFQQSMDAQDFTRKVEYREIQRIHLCPAQAKYGCQIPKGAWHTVEVIEPSVIFEAKDGSYKA
;
A
#
# COMPACT_ATOMS: atom_id res chain seq x y z
N MET A 1 -3.65 29.72 2.94
CA MET A 1 -4.44 28.62 2.33
C MET A 1 -3.53 27.85 1.39
N MET A 2 -3.52 26.53 1.50
CA MET A 2 -2.73 25.66 0.63
C MET A 2 -3.62 25.13 -0.49
N GLU A 3 -3.08 25.06 -1.71
CA GLU A 3 -3.78 24.51 -2.87
C GLU A 3 -3.15 23.21 -3.34
N ILE A 4 -3.98 22.27 -3.79
CA ILE A 4 -3.54 21.07 -4.48
C ILE A 4 -3.72 21.33 -5.98
N ASN A 5 -2.61 21.60 -6.66
CA ASN A 5 -2.59 22.01 -8.05
C ASN A 5 -1.45 21.34 -8.82
N ASN A 6 -1.35 21.61 -10.11
CA ASN A 6 -0.29 21.01 -10.94
C ASN A 6 1.12 21.32 -10.46
N GLU A 7 1.37 22.50 -9.93
CA GLU A 7 2.71 22.85 -9.42
C GLU A 7 3.12 21.92 -8.28
N LEU A 8 2.21 21.68 -7.34
CA LEU A 8 2.45 20.75 -6.23
C LEU A 8 2.67 19.32 -6.74
N ILE A 9 1.85 18.86 -7.67
CA ILE A 9 1.98 17.52 -8.24
C ILE A 9 3.32 17.34 -8.95
N ILE A 10 3.74 18.31 -9.76
CA ILE A 10 5.01 18.28 -10.47
C ILE A 10 6.17 18.25 -9.48
N GLU A 11 6.12 19.08 -8.44
CA GLU A 11 7.14 19.11 -7.39
C GLU A 11 7.25 17.77 -6.66
N LEU A 12 6.13 17.18 -6.27
CA LEU A 12 6.13 15.88 -5.57
C LEU A 12 6.66 14.76 -6.45
N LEU A 13 6.33 14.74 -7.73
CA LEU A 13 6.87 13.75 -8.67
C LEU A 13 8.38 13.93 -8.86
N ALA A 14 8.87 15.17 -8.91
CA ALA A 14 10.30 15.44 -8.97
C ALA A 14 11.02 14.96 -7.70
N GLN A 15 10.44 15.21 -6.53
CA GLN A 15 10.98 14.72 -5.26
C GLN A 15 10.98 13.19 -5.19
N ALA A 16 9.93 12.55 -5.68
CA ALA A 16 9.86 11.08 -5.74
C ALA A 16 10.99 10.50 -6.60
N LYS A 17 11.32 11.16 -7.70
CA LYS A 17 12.40 10.74 -8.59
C LYS A 17 13.76 10.76 -7.89
N GLU A 18 13.99 11.74 -7.02
CA GLU A 18 15.23 11.86 -6.24
C GLU A 18 15.23 11.00 -4.97
N ASN A 19 14.08 10.46 -4.57
CA ASN A 19 13.97 9.62 -3.39
C ASN A 19 14.41 8.18 -3.73
N PRO A 20 15.29 7.56 -2.93
CA PRO A 20 15.73 6.17 -3.18
C PRO A 20 14.58 5.17 -3.26
N ARG A 21 13.46 5.43 -2.58
CA ARG A 21 12.27 4.57 -2.62
C ARG A 21 11.36 4.86 -3.81
N LEU A 22 11.68 5.88 -4.64
CA LEU A 22 10.91 6.29 -5.80
C LEU A 22 9.45 6.63 -5.46
N ARG A 23 9.25 7.20 -4.27
CA ARG A 23 7.98 7.75 -3.80
C ARG A 23 8.22 8.90 -2.83
N GLN A 24 7.24 9.81 -2.75
CA GLN A 24 7.31 10.98 -1.88
C GLN A 24 5.95 11.26 -1.27
N ASN A 25 5.89 11.25 0.05
CA ASN A 25 4.70 11.62 0.82
C ASN A 25 4.63 13.12 1.06
N TYR A 26 3.42 13.63 1.10
CA TYR A 26 3.14 14.99 1.55
C TYR A 26 2.00 14.93 2.57
N ASP A 27 2.32 15.17 3.84
CA ASP A 27 1.36 15.09 4.94
C ASP A 27 0.47 16.34 4.95
N LEU A 28 -0.84 16.15 4.89
CA LEU A 28 -1.83 17.23 4.91
C LEU A 28 -2.41 17.48 6.31
N ARG A 29 -1.98 16.72 7.31
CA ARG A 29 -2.43 16.97 8.68
C ARG A 29 -1.98 18.36 9.15
N THR A 30 -2.80 18.97 9.99
CA THR A 30 -2.52 20.32 10.49
C THR A 30 -1.56 20.35 11.67
N SER A 31 -1.40 19.20 12.36
CA SER A 31 -0.50 19.03 13.49
C SER A 31 -0.20 17.55 13.72
N PRO A 32 0.84 17.22 14.51
CA PRO A 32 1.09 15.83 14.91
C PRO A 32 -0.07 15.19 15.68
N GLY A 33 -0.88 15.98 16.35
CA GLY A 33 -2.06 15.50 17.10
C GLY A 33 -3.32 15.34 16.23
N ASP A 34 -3.28 15.72 14.97
CA ASP A 34 -4.40 15.56 14.04
C ASP A 34 -4.53 14.07 13.67
N THR A 35 -5.60 13.44 14.13
CA THR A 35 -5.86 12.01 13.93
C THR A 35 -6.53 11.71 12.58
N SER A 36 -6.94 12.73 11.85
CA SER A 36 -7.51 12.57 10.52
C SER A 36 -6.37 12.52 9.50
N GLN A 37 -5.87 11.32 9.23
CA GLN A 37 -4.77 11.18 8.29
C GLN A 37 -5.22 11.50 6.87
N ARG A 38 -4.51 12.43 6.28
CA ARG A 38 -4.69 12.85 4.88
C ARG A 38 -3.31 13.09 4.31
N MET A 39 -3.01 12.47 3.17
CA MET A 39 -1.72 12.69 2.52
C MET A 39 -1.83 12.60 1.02
N LEU A 40 -0.93 13.27 0.34
CA LEU A 40 -0.60 12.99 -1.05
C LEU A 40 0.59 12.05 -1.10
N ASN A 41 0.62 11.17 -2.07
CA ASN A 41 1.72 10.25 -2.27
C ASN A 41 2.06 10.20 -3.76
N ALA A 42 3.24 10.70 -4.11
CA ALA A 42 3.76 10.61 -5.46
C ALA A 42 4.52 9.29 -5.61
N LEU A 43 4.18 8.53 -6.64
CA LEU A 43 4.65 7.16 -6.84
C LEU A 43 5.17 6.99 -8.26
N LEU A 44 6.36 6.42 -8.41
CA LEU A 44 6.94 6.09 -9.71
C LEU A 44 6.83 4.59 -10.01
N PRO A 45 6.86 4.20 -11.31
CA PRO A 45 6.60 2.81 -11.71
C PRO A 45 7.48 1.75 -11.04
N GLU A 46 8.71 2.08 -10.67
CA GLU A 46 9.64 1.12 -10.07
C GLU A 46 9.59 1.09 -8.54
N THR A 47 8.71 1.91 -7.93
CA THR A 47 8.57 1.89 -6.47
C THR A 47 8.04 0.55 -6.00
N SER A 48 8.57 0.07 -4.88
CA SER A 48 8.12 -1.17 -4.24
C SER A 48 7.45 -0.83 -2.92
N VAL A 49 6.17 -1.10 -2.83
CA VAL A 49 5.39 -0.91 -1.60
C VAL A 49 5.13 -2.28 -1.01
N PRO A 50 5.54 -2.54 0.25
CA PRO A 50 5.27 -3.83 0.88
C PRO A 50 3.77 -4.11 0.97
N ILE A 51 3.41 -5.40 0.88
CA ILE A 51 2.05 -5.84 1.17
C ILE A 51 1.79 -5.57 2.65
N HIS A 52 0.74 -4.81 2.94
CA HIS A 52 0.41 -4.38 4.30
C HIS A 52 -1.09 -4.29 4.50
N ARG A 53 -1.51 -4.07 5.73
CA ARG A 53 -2.92 -3.81 6.06
C ARG A 53 -3.03 -2.78 7.17
N HIS A 54 -4.19 -2.13 7.20
CA HIS A 54 -4.61 -1.28 8.32
C HIS A 54 -5.68 -2.03 9.11
N GLU A 55 -5.37 -2.46 10.30
CA GLU A 55 -6.23 -3.38 11.05
C GLU A 55 -7.54 -2.75 11.53
N ASN A 56 -7.54 -1.45 11.77
CA ASN A 56 -8.63 -0.77 12.48
C ASN A 56 -9.37 0.26 11.64
N THR A 57 -8.94 0.51 10.42
CA THR A 57 -9.49 1.62 9.63
C THR A 57 -9.56 1.29 8.14
N THR A 58 -10.61 1.78 7.49
CA THR A 58 -10.76 1.75 6.04
C THR A 58 -9.99 2.93 5.46
N GLU A 59 -9.28 2.69 4.37
CA GLU A 59 -8.53 3.71 3.64
C GLU A 59 -9.28 4.10 2.37
N THR A 60 -9.40 5.40 2.12
CA THR A 60 -9.91 5.93 0.86
C THR A 60 -8.74 6.40 0.02
N VAL A 61 -8.67 5.94 -1.23
CA VAL A 61 -7.62 6.30 -2.18
C VAL A 61 -8.25 6.94 -3.40
N ILE A 62 -7.78 8.14 -3.76
CA ILE A 62 -8.20 8.85 -4.97
C ILE A 62 -6.95 9.11 -5.82
N CYS A 63 -6.97 8.69 -7.07
CA CYS A 63 -5.90 8.95 -8.02
C CYS A 63 -6.10 10.31 -8.66
N LEU A 64 -5.13 11.21 -8.48
CA LEU A 64 -5.19 12.56 -9.03
C LEU A 64 -4.62 12.63 -10.44
N CYS A 65 -3.60 11.81 -10.73
CA CYS A 65 -3.01 11.70 -12.07
C CYS A 65 -2.26 10.38 -12.19
N GLY A 66 -2.03 9.97 -13.45
CA GLY A 66 -1.26 8.77 -13.75
C GLY A 66 -2.10 7.53 -13.88
N LYS A 67 -1.47 6.39 -13.62
CA LYS A 67 -2.09 5.08 -13.74
C LYS A 67 -1.43 4.10 -12.79
N LEU A 68 -2.23 3.46 -11.95
CA LEU A 68 -1.77 2.46 -10.99
C LEU A 68 -2.87 1.45 -10.68
N ASP A 69 -2.46 0.35 -10.06
CA ASP A 69 -3.37 -0.67 -9.57
C ASP A 69 -3.26 -0.78 -8.05
N GLU A 70 -4.39 -0.80 -7.37
CA GLU A 70 -4.50 -1.28 -6.01
C GLU A 70 -4.75 -2.77 -6.05
N VAL A 71 -3.88 -3.54 -5.39
CA VAL A 71 -3.92 -5.00 -5.43
C VAL A 71 -4.24 -5.54 -4.05
N ILE A 72 -5.28 -6.36 -3.97
CA ILE A 72 -5.80 -6.92 -2.71
C ILE A 72 -5.44 -8.40 -2.65
N TYR A 73 -5.04 -8.85 -1.46
CA TYR A 73 -4.57 -10.22 -1.23
C TYR A 73 -5.32 -10.92 -0.11
N ASP A 74 -5.45 -12.23 -0.26
CA ASP A 74 -5.74 -13.12 0.86
C ASP A 74 -4.44 -13.60 1.49
N GLU A 75 -4.45 -13.71 2.81
CA GLU A 75 -3.38 -14.36 3.56
C GLU A 75 -3.64 -15.88 3.56
N VAL A 76 -2.67 -16.65 3.05
CA VAL A 76 -2.70 -18.11 3.05
C VAL A 76 -1.64 -18.61 4.01
N VAL A 77 -2.08 -19.25 5.09
CA VAL A 77 -1.19 -19.83 6.10
C VAL A 77 -1.08 -21.33 5.85
N SER A 78 0.14 -21.83 5.72
CA SER A 78 0.46 -23.23 5.61
C SER A 78 1.56 -23.60 6.60
N TYR A 79 1.67 -24.91 6.87
CA TYR A 79 2.70 -25.44 7.74
C TYR A 79 3.53 -26.43 6.94
N GLU A 80 4.84 -26.17 6.85
CA GLU A 80 5.76 -27.06 6.15
C GLU A 80 6.44 -28.00 7.12
N LYS A 81 6.57 -29.25 6.70
CA LYS A 81 7.33 -30.25 7.45
C LYS A 81 8.82 -29.93 7.33
N PRO A 82 9.60 -30.13 8.41
CA PRO A 82 11.04 -30.00 8.31
C PRO A 82 11.59 -31.00 7.30
N SER A 83 12.50 -30.55 6.44
CA SER A 83 13.12 -31.37 5.38
C SER A 83 14.29 -32.22 5.90
N SER A 84 14.38 -32.46 7.21
CA SER A 84 15.50 -33.22 7.78
C SER A 84 15.23 -34.73 7.75
N GLU A 85 16.30 -35.50 7.51
CA GLU A 85 16.27 -36.98 7.55
C GLU A 85 15.87 -37.55 8.92
N ASN A 86 15.83 -36.73 9.96
CA ASN A 86 15.42 -37.10 11.31
C ASN A 86 13.92 -36.95 11.57
N PHE A 87 13.12 -36.85 10.54
CA PHE A 87 11.68 -36.65 10.63
C PHE A 87 10.96 -37.75 11.42
N GLN A 88 11.56 -38.93 11.60
CA GLN A 88 10.92 -40.04 12.28
C GLN A 88 10.81 -39.88 13.80
N GLN A 89 11.42 -38.85 14.39
CA GLN A 89 11.49 -38.74 15.86
C GLN A 89 10.53 -37.75 16.49
N SER A 90 9.81 -36.93 15.72
CA SER A 90 8.91 -35.96 16.33
C SER A 90 7.72 -35.66 15.44
N MET A 91 6.57 -36.02 15.96
CA MET A 91 5.24 -35.74 15.40
C MET A 91 4.62 -34.52 16.11
N ASP A 92 5.40 -33.75 16.83
CA ASP A 92 4.93 -32.55 17.54
C ASP A 92 4.66 -31.40 16.57
N ALA A 93 3.55 -30.68 16.83
CA ALA A 93 3.19 -29.48 16.07
C ALA A 93 4.27 -28.39 16.08
N GLN A 94 5.24 -28.47 16.99
CA GLN A 94 6.38 -27.55 17.11
C GLN A 94 7.42 -27.73 15.99
N ASP A 95 7.41 -28.84 15.28
CA ASP A 95 8.37 -29.13 14.21
C ASP A 95 7.93 -28.63 12.84
N PHE A 96 6.72 -28.07 12.74
CA PHE A 96 6.21 -27.50 11.50
C PHE A 96 6.55 -26.00 11.43
N THR A 97 7.13 -25.59 10.31
CA THR A 97 7.38 -24.18 10.04
C THR A 97 6.12 -23.54 9.50
N ARG A 98 5.65 -22.49 10.16
CA ARG A 98 4.53 -21.67 9.67
C ARG A 98 5.00 -20.87 8.47
N LYS A 99 4.32 -21.04 7.34
CA LYS A 99 4.55 -20.27 6.11
C LYS A 99 3.34 -19.42 5.80
N VAL A 100 3.58 -18.14 5.55
CA VAL A 100 2.55 -17.18 5.15
C VAL A 100 2.80 -16.76 3.72
N GLU A 101 1.80 -16.89 2.87
CA GLU A 101 1.82 -16.41 1.50
C GLU A 101 0.63 -15.49 1.26
N TYR A 102 0.77 -14.60 0.28
CA TYR A 102 -0.29 -13.69 -0.12
C TYR A 102 -0.72 -14.03 -1.54
N ARG A 103 -2.02 -14.25 -1.71
CA ARG A 103 -2.61 -14.60 -3.01
C ARG A 103 -3.47 -13.43 -3.48
N GLU A 104 -3.19 -12.90 -4.67
CA GLU A 104 -3.99 -11.84 -5.26
C GLU A 104 -5.42 -12.33 -5.48
N ILE A 105 -6.40 -11.56 -4.97
CA ILE A 105 -7.83 -11.85 -5.12
C ILE A 105 -8.58 -10.77 -5.88
N GLN A 106 -8.05 -9.55 -5.91
CA GLN A 106 -8.68 -8.44 -6.60
C GLN A 106 -7.64 -7.42 -7.02
N ARG A 107 -7.85 -6.84 -8.19
CA ARG A 107 -7.01 -5.76 -8.71
C ARG A 107 -7.91 -4.65 -9.20
N ILE A 108 -7.71 -3.45 -8.66
CA ILE A 108 -8.50 -2.26 -9.00
C ILE A 108 -7.62 -1.31 -9.79
N HIS A 109 -7.99 -1.07 -11.04
CA HIS A 109 -7.26 -0.15 -11.91
C HIS A 109 -7.70 1.28 -11.64
N LEU A 110 -6.76 2.17 -11.34
CA LEU A 110 -7.00 3.60 -11.15
C LEU A 110 -6.29 4.38 -12.26
N CYS A 111 -7.06 5.17 -12.97
CA CYS A 111 -6.58 6.04 -14.05
C CYS A 111 -7.61 7.13 -14.31
N PRO A 112 -7.39 8.37 -13.82
CA PRO A 112 -8.36 9.46 -14.00
C PRO A 112 -8.68 9.76 -15.46
N ALA A 113 -7.72 9.60 -16.37
CA ALA A 113 -7.92 9.78 -17.80
C ALA A 113 -8.95 8.79 -18.38
N GLN A 114 -9.19 7.66 -17.72
CA GLN A 114 -10.18 6.66 -18.10
C GLN A 114 -11.42 6.68 -17.18
N ALA A 115 -11.60 7.75 -16.40
CA ALA A 115 -12.67 7.91 -15.43
C ALA A 115 -12.71 6.83 -14.33
N LYS A 116 -11.55 6.32 -13.95
CA LYS A 116 -11.35 5.38 -12.83
C LYS A 116 -10.61 6.11 -11.73
N TYR A 117 -11.34 6.66 -10.78
CA TYR A 117 -10.80 7.68 -9.88
C TYR A 117 -10.25 7.17 -8.56
N GLY A 118 -10.87 6.18 -7.97
CA GLY A 118 -10.45 5.75 -6.64
C GLY A 118 -11.17 4.52 -6.14
N CYS A 119 -10.84 4.16 -4.91
CA CYS A 119 -11.45 3.02 -4.24
C CYS A 119 -11.36 3.18 -2.72
N GLN A 120 -12.08 2.32 -2.02
CA GLN A 120 -11.93 2.15 -0.58
C GLN A 120 -11.36 0.77 -0.29
N ILE A 121 -10.31 0.74 0.50
CA ILE A 121 -9.68 -0.50 0.95
C ILE A 121 -10.21 -0.79 2.35
N PRO A 122 -10.98 -1.88 2.55
CA PRO A 122 -11.55 -2.18 3.86
C PRO A 122 -10.50 -2.40 4.93
N LYS A 123 -10.84 -2.09 6.17
CA LYS A 123 -9.97 -2.43 7.30
C LYS A 123 -9.62 -3.91 7.27
N GLY A 124 -8.38 -4.24 7.57
CA GLY A 124 -7.87 -5.60 7.60
C GLY A 124 -7.48 -6.19 6.24
N ALA A 125 -7.80 -5.54 5.14
CA ALA A 125 -7.45 -6.05 3.81
C ALA A 125 -5.97 -5.89 3.52
N TRP A 126 -5.30 -7.00 3.22
CA TRP A 126 -3.92 -6.98 2.75
C TRP A 126 -3.86 -6.38 1.35
N HIS A 127 -2.98 -5.42 1.14
CA HIS A 127 -2.90 -4.72 -0.14
C HIS A 127 -1.52 -4.13 -0.41
N THR A 128 -1.30 -3.83 -1.67
CA THR A 128 -0.19 -3.01 -2.15
C THR A 128 -0.63 -2.22 -3.37
N VAL A 129 0.24 -1.36 -3.85
CA VAL A 129 0.05 -0.60 -5.08
C VAL A 129 1.11 -1.02 -6.10
N GLU A 130 0.70 -1.19 -7.35
CA GLU A 130 1.60 -1.36 -8.48
C GLU A 130 1.43 -0.18 -9.43
N VAL A 131 2.50 0.57 -9.64
CA VAL A 131 2.47 1.81 -10.40
C VAL A 131 2.83 1.54 -11.85
N ILE A 132 1.96 1.94 -12.78
CA ILE A 132 2.13 1.73 -14.22
C ILE A 132 2.74 2.96 -14.88
N GLU A 133 2.25 4.14 -14.50
CA GLU A 133 2.78 5.43 -14.93
C GLU A 133 3.01 6.30 -13.70
N PRO A 134 3.88 7.32 -13.76
CA PRO A 134 4.05 8.24 -12.63
C PRO A 134 2.70 8.77 -12.15
N SER A 135 2.41 8.61 -10.87
CA SER A 135 1.09 8.86 -10.31
C SER A 135 1.18 9.64 -9.02
N VAL A 136 0.13 10.40 -8.72
CA VAL A 136 -0.09 11.01 -7.42
C VAL A 136 -1.46 10.59 -6.92
N ILE A 137 -1.50 10.06 -5.71
CA ILE A 137 -2.74 9.65 -5.06
C ILE A 137 -2.97 10.50 -3.81
N PHE A 138 -4.24 10.66 -3.47
CA PHE A 138 -4.69 11.17 -2.17
C PHE A 138 -5.17 9.98 -1.35
N GLU A 139 -4.66 9.87 -0.13
CA GLU A 139 -5.01 8.82 0.82
C GLU A 139 -5.59 9.44 2.08
N ALA A 140 -6.71 8.90 2.54
CA ALA A 140 -7.35 9.31 3.78
C ALA A 140 -7.76 8.10 4.60
N LYS A 141 -7.48 8.14 5.91
CA LYS A 141 -7.94 7.15 6.86
C LYS A 141 -8.02 7.76 8.25
N ASP A 142 -8.80 7.13 9.12
CA ASP A 142 -8.85 7.50 10.52
C ASP A 142 -7.59 7.02 11.25
N GLY A 143 -7.08 7.84 12.16
CA GLY A 143 -5.87 7.54 12.91
C GLY A 143 -4.59 8.01 12.22
N SER A 144 -3.57 8.31 13.01
CA SER A 144 -2.30 8.79 12.50
C SER A 144 -1.52 7.69 11.78
N TYR A 145 -0.75 8.08 10.78
CA TYR A 145 0.19 7.18 10.10
C TYR A 145 1.20 6.62 11.11
N LYS A 146 1.34 5.32 11.08
CA LYS A 146 2.39 4.62 11.83
C LYS A 146 3.37 4.06 10.81
N ALA A 147 4.57 4.58 10.87
CA ALA A 147 5.65 4.09 10.02
C ALA A 147 5.99 2.63 10.34
#